data_a83dd44851149a3cbb06d547b6c92ad6
#
_entry.id   a83dd44851149a3cbb06d547b6c92ad6
#
_cell.length_a   1.000
_cell.length_b   1.000
_cell.length_c   1.000
_cell.angle_alpha   90.00
_cell.angle_beta   90.00
_cell.angle_gamma   90.00
#
_symmetry.space_group_name_H-M   'P 1'
#
loop_
_entity.id
_entity.type
_entity.pdbx_description
1 polymer ?
#
loop_
_entity_poly.entity_id
_entity_poly.type
_entity_poly.pdbx_seq_one_letter_code
_entity_poly.pdbx_strand_id
1 'polypeptide(L)'
;TSSMIAHLLKQSHVGCNAFLGGILKNYDSNLLLSETSDLTVIEADEYDRSFHWLTPYMAVITSADPDHLDIYGTAEAYRESFEKFTSLIRPDGCLLMRKGIAVTPRLNTGVSCYTYSASEGGDFHAENIRIGNGTIVFDFVSPDGVIKDVELGVPVKVNIENGVAAMA
;
A
#
# COMPACT_ATOMS: atom_id res chain seq x y z
N THR A 1 -4.71 3.06 -2.79
CA THR A 1 -3.85 2.86 -1.60
C THR A 1 -2.97 4.08 -1.35
N SER A 2 -2.08 4.46 -2.25
CA SER A 2 -1.09 5.56 -2.05
C SER A 2 -1.72 6.88 -1.60
N SER A 3 -2.86 7.24 -2.19
CA SER A 3 -3.64 8.43 -1.80
C SER A 3 -4.15 8.38 -0.35
N MET A 4 -4.55 7.20 0.14
CA MET A 4 -4.99 7.03 1.53
C MET A 4 -3.81 7.13 2.49
N ILE A 5 -2.67 6.51 2.16
CA ILE A 5 -1.44 6.63 2.96
C ILE A 5 -1.03 8.10 3.07
N ALA A 6 -0.95 8.79 1.94
CA ALA A 6 -0.59 10.21 1.91
C ALA A 6 -1.57 11.07 2.73
N HIS A 7 -2.87 10.78 2.65
CA HIS A 7 -3.88 11.49 3.43
C HIS A 7 -3.72 11.26 4.93
N LEU A 8 -3.58 10.01 5.38
CA LEU A 8 -3.39 9.67 6.79
C LEU A 8 -2.13 10.33 7.36
N LEU A 9 -1.00 10.24 6.66
CA LEU A 9 0.25 10.88 7.09
C LEU A 9 0.13 12.40 7.12
N LYS A 10 -0.52 13.02 6.13
CA LYS A 10 -0.71 14.48 6.07
C LYS A 10 -1.60 14.99 7.21
N GLN A 11 -2.56 14.19 7.66
CA GLN A 11 -3.43 14.51 8.80
C GLN A 11 -2.79 14.20 10.16
N SER A 12 -1.72 13.42 10.18
CA SER A 12 -0.98 13.09 11.40
C SER A 12 0.06 14.18 11.74
N HIS A 13 0.68 14.06 12.92
CA HIS A 13 1.82 14.89 13.32
C HIS A 13 3.11 14.57 12.56
N VAL A 14 3.13 13.45 11.83
CA VAL A 14 4.31 12.99 11.06
C VAL A 14 4.45 13.77 9.76
N GLY A 15 3.33 14.02 9.07
CA GLY A 15 3.34 14.65 7.76
C GLY A 15 3.97 13.78 6.67
N CYS A 16 3.89 14.22 5.42
CA CYS A 16 4.61 13.60 4.29
C CYS A 16 4.68 14.53 3.09
N ASN A 17 5.63 14.23 2.20
CA ASN A 17 5.57 14.57 0.79
C ASN A 17 4.83 13.44 0.06
N ALA A 18 4.21 13.71 -1.09
CA ALA A 18 3.60 12.65 -1.90
C ALA A 18 3.65 12.98 -3.39
N PHE A 19 3.95 11.95 -4.19
CA PHE A 19 3.89 11.96 -5.66
C PHE A 19 2.91 10.86 -6.07
N LEU A 20 1.75 11.25 -6.63
CA LEU A 20 0.62 10.36 -6.86
C LEU A 20 0.21 10.39 -8.32
N GLY A 21 -0.32 9.28 -8.82
CA GLY A 21 -0.79 9.15 -10.21
C GLY A 21 -2.06 9.95 -10.52
N GLY A 22 -2.84 10.33 -9.50
CA GLY A 22 -4.09 11.06 -9.65
C GLY A 22 -4.26 12.21 -8.67
N ILE A 23 -5.08 13.19 -9.03
CA ILE A 23 -5.39 14.35 -8.18
C ILE A 23 -6.24 13.92 -6.99
N LEU A 24 -5.77 14.23 -5.78
CA LEU A 24 -6.56 14.07 -4.56
C LEU A 24 -7.54 15.24 -4.43
N LYS A 25 -8.82 14.94 -4.39
CA LYS A 25 -9.87 15.96 -4.22
C LYS A 25 -9.71 16.81 -2.96
N ASN A 26 -9.19 16.21 -1.88
CA ASN A 26 -8.99 16.90 -0.61
C ASN A 26 -7.91 17.99 -0.68
N TYR A 27 -7.03 17.93 -1.67
CA TYR A 27 -5.88 18.83 -1.79
C TYR A 27 -5.78 19.52 -3.16
N ASP A 28 -6.68 19.16 -4.08
CA ASP A 28 -6.70 19.61 -5.48
C ASP A 28 -5.32 19.48 -6.17
N SER A 29 -4.60 18.41 -5.81
CA SER A 29 -3.23 18.17 -6.29
C SER A 29 -2.88 16.69 -6.24
N ASN A 30 -1.96 16.26 -7.09
CA ASN A 30 -1.28 14.96 -7.03
C ASN A 30 0.14 15.09 -6.45
N LEU A 31 0.54 16.29 -6.07
CA LEU A 31 1.79 16.61 -5.40
C LEU A 31 1.48 17.22 -4.02
N LEU A 32 1.95 16.58 -2.97
CA LEU A 32 1.92 17.14 -1.63
C LEU A 32 3.36 17.42 -1.18
N LEU A 33 3.57 18.57 -0.57
CA LEU A 33 4.87 18.96 -0.01
C LEU A 33 4.71 19.21 1.49
N SER A 34 5.75 18.90 2.23
CA SER A 34 5.88 19.15 3.67
C SER A 34 7.17 19.93 3.92
N GLU A 35 7.10 20.94 4.77
CA GLU A 35 8.27 21.71 5.21
C GLU A 35 9.01 21.03 6.37
N THR A 36 8.38 20.02 7.00
CA THR A 36 8.88 19.44 8.25
C THR A 36 9.09 17.92 8.19
N SER A 37 8.57 17.25 7.17
CA SER A 37 8.68 15.79 7.05
C SER A 37 9.58 15.37 5.89
N ASP A 38 10.50 14.45 6.16
CA ASP A 38 11.35 13.81 5.16
C ASP A 38 10.69 12.56 4.54
N LEU A 39 9.52 12.16 5.04
CA LEU A 39 8.79 11.03 4.46
C LEU A 39 8.22 11.39 3.10
N THR A 40 8.34 10.47 2.17
CA THR A 40 7.77 10.63 0.83
C THR A 40 6.97 9.39 0.44
N VAL A 41 5.69 9.58 0.13
CA VAL A 41 4.82 8.57 -0.46
C VAL A 41 4.92 8.66 -1.97
N ILE A 42 5.29 7.57 -2.62
CA ILE A 42 5.40 7.49 -4.08
C ILE A 42 4.44 6.41 -4.57
N GLU A 43 3.57 6.75 -5.50
CA GLU A 43 2.83 5.76 -6.27
C GLU A 43 3.79 5.16 -7.30
N ALA A 44 4.29 3.97 -6.99
CA ALA A 44 5.30 3.29 -7.80
C ALA A 44 4.65 2.73 -9.07
N ASP A 45 5.26 3.00 -10.21
CA ASP A 45 4.77 2.59 -11.52
C ASP A 45 5.57 1.37 -12.01
N GLU A 46 4.86 0.28 -12.28
CA GLU A 46 5.44 -0.95 -12.81
C GLU A 46 5.47 -1.00 -14.34
N TYR A 47 4.73 -0.13 -15.04
CA TYR A 47 4.50 -0.21 -16.49
C TYR A 47 5.81 -0.38 -17.29
N ASP A 48 6.77 0.52 -17.10
CA ASP A 48 8.08 0.51 -17.77
C ASP A 48 9.22 0.04 -16.84
N ARG A 49 8.87 -0.59 -15.73
CA ARG A 49 9.77 -0.97 -14.63
C ARG A 49 10.41 0.23 -13.93
N SER A 50 9.81 1.44 -14.01
CA SER A 50 10.36 2.61 -13.30
C SER A 50 10.44 2.42 -11.80
N PHE A 51 9.57 1.61 -11.19
CA PHE A 51 9.67 1.28 -9.76
C PHE A 51 11.02 0.60 -9.38
N HIS A 52 11.78 0.07 -10.33
CA HIS A 52 13.13 -0.46 -10.06
C HIS A 52 14.19 0.62 -9.79
N TRP A 53 13.90 1.87 -10.05
CA TRP A 53 14.80 2.97 -9.71
C TRP A 53 14.61 3.45 -8.26
N LEU A 54 13.59 2.95 -7.58
CA LEU A 54 13.30 3.28 -6.20
C LEU A 54 14.14 2.41 -5.26
N THR A 55 14.48 2.97 -4.10
CA THR A 55 15.10 2.25 -2.98
C THR A 55 14.25 2.50 -1.72
N PRO A 56 13.05 1.88 -1.64
CA PRO A 56 12.11 2.20 -0.58
C PRO A 56 12.59 1.73 0.78
N TYR A 57 12.25 2.50 1.82
CA TYR A 57 12.30 2.02 3.20
C TYR A 57 11.10 1.11 3.49
N MET A 58 9.92 1.52 3.03
CA MET A 58 8.70 0.72 3.14
C MET A 58 8.09 0.55 1.73
N ALA A 59 7.73 -0.67 1.39
CA ALA A 59 7.04 -0.99 0.15
C ALA A 59 5.70 -1.68 0.44
N VAL A 60 4.67 -1.32 -0.33
CA VAL A 60 3.35 -1.96 -0.28
C VAL A 60 3.05 -2.55 -1.65
N ILE A 61 2.78 -3.86 -1.71
CA ILE A 61 2.35 -4.54 -2.95
C ILE A 61 0.86 -4.88 -2.83
N THR A 62 0.06 -4.23 -3.64
CA THR A 62 -1.40 -4.36 -3.62
C THR A 62 -1.93 -5.39 -4.61
N SER A 63 -1.27 -5.56 -5.75
CA SER A 63 -1.52 -6.61 -6.74
C SER A 63 -0.22 -6.93 -7.49
N ALA A 64 -0.14 -8.12 -8.03
CA ALA A 64 0.81 -8.55 -9.04
C ALA A 64 0.10 -9.46 -10.06
N ASP A 65 -1.18 -9.20 -10.29
CA ASP A 65 -1.93 -9.85 -11.35
C ASP A 65 -1.33 -9.41 -12.69
N PRO A 66 -1.06 -10.34 -13.62
CA PRO A 66 -0.36 -10.03 -14.85
C PRO A 66 -1.07 -8.95 -15.67
N ASP A 67 -0.35 -7.87 -15.89
CA ASP A 67 -0.73 -6.76 -16.74
C ASP A 67 0.46 -6.34 -17.61
N HIS A 68 0.26 -5.45 -18.58
CA HIS A 68 1.33 -4.91 -19.42
C HIS A 68 2.21 -5.99 -20.07
N LEU A 69 1.59 -7.08 -20.58
CA LEU A 69 2.33 -8.19 -21.20
C LEU A 69 3.01 -7.81 -22.50
N ASP A 70 2.64 -6.70 -23.12
CA ASP A 70 3.36 -6.07 -24.22
C ASP A 70 4.76 -5.58 -23.82
N ILE A 71 4.96 -5.22 -22.55
CA ILE A 71 6.24 -4.78 -21.96
C ILE A 71 7.00 -5.96 -21.34
N TYR A 72 6.27 -6.83 -20.62
CA TYR A 72 6.86 -7.91 -19.83
C TYR A 72 7.02 -9.21 -20.61
N GLY A 73 6.24 -9.42 -21.65
CA GLY A 73 6.23 -10.62 -22.46
C GLY A 73 5.48 -11.79 -21.84
N THR A 74 5.71 -12.11 -20.57
CA THR A 74 5.06 -13.21 -19.85
C THR A 74 4.64 -12.84 -18.45
N ALA A 75 3.68 -13.59 -17.90
CA ALA A 75 3.25 -13.44 -16.50
C ALA A 75 4.38 -13.74 -15.50
N GLU A 76 5.28 -14.66 -15.87
CA GLU A 76 6.46 -14.99 -15.07
C GLU A 76 7.41 -13.79 -14.99
N ALA A 77 7.73 -13.16 -16.12
CA ALA A 77 8.61 -11.99 -16.17
C ALA A 77 7.99 -10.79 -15.41
N TYR A 78 6.65 -10.66 -15.45
CA TYR A 78 5.93 -9.66 -14.65
C TYR A 78 6.13 -9.92 -13.15
N ARG A 79 5.90 -11.15 -12.67
CA ARG A 79 6.12 -11.53 -11.26
C ARG A 79 7.57 -11.36 -10.82
N GLU A 80 8.53 -11.81 -11.63
CA GLU A 80 9.97 -11.63 -11.37
C GLU A 80 10.35 -10.16 -11.19
N SER A 81 9.67 -9.27 -11.90
CA SER A 81 9.88 -7.82 -11.75
C SER A 81 9.48 -7.32 -10.37
N PHE A 82 8.36 -7.83 -9.81
CA PHE A 82 7.97 -7.53 -8.43
C PHE A 82 8.92 -8.17 -7.40
N GLU A 83 9.36 -9.41 -7.65
CA GLU A 83 10.35 -10.06 -6.79
C GLU A 83 11.66 -9.26 -6.75
N LYS A 84 12.10 -8.74 -7.91
CA LYS A 84 13.25 -7.84 -7.99
C LYS A 84 12.99 -6.55 -7.20
N PHE A 85 11.81 -5.94 -7.34
CA PHE A 85 11.45 -4.74 -6.58
C PHE A 85 11.57 -4.97 -5.08
N THR A 86 11.14 -6.13 -4.55
CA THR A 86 11.29 -6.43 -3.12
C THR A 86 12.73 -6.47 -2.65
N SER A 87 13.69 -6.79 -3.53
CA SER A 87 15.12 -6.79 -3.20
C SER A 87 15.74 -5.37 -3.13
N LEU A 88 15.00 -4.36 -3.57
CA LEU A 88 15.43 -2.96 -3.51
C LEU A 88 15.03 -2.27 -2.21
N ILE A 89 14.27 -2.95 -1.36
CA ILE A 89 13.92 -2.44 -0.03
C ILE A 89 15.20 -2.35 0.79
N ARG A 90 15.39 -1.18 1.39
CA ARG A 90 16.58 -0.89 2.22
C ARG A 90 16.67 -1.84 3.40
N PRO A 91 17.89 -2.19 3.87
CA PRO A 91 18.08 -2.87 5.15
C PRO A 91 17.29 -2.13 6.26
N ASP A 92 16.74 -2.88 7.20
CA ASP A 92 15.85 -2.39 8.27
C ASP A 92 14.51 -1.80 7.79
N GLY A 93 14.19 -1.99 6.52
CA GLY A 93 12.91 -1.59 5.94
C GLY A 93 11.79 -2.60 6.16
N CYS A 94 10.69 -2.37 5.48
CA CYS A 94 9.49 -3.20 5.60
C CYS A 94 8.83 -3.45 4.26
N LEU A 95 8.36 -4.68 4.06
CA LEU A 95 7.45 -5.05 2.99
C LEU A 95 6.08 -5.38 3.57
N LEU A 96 5.05 -4.76 3.03
CA LEU A 96 3.65 -5.11 3.27
C LEU A 96 3.04 -5.67 2.00
N MET A 97 2.57 -6.90 2.00
CA MET A 97 1.97 -7.53 0.83
C MET A 97 0.51 -7.91 1.08
N ARG A 98 -0.34 -7.71 0.06
CA ARG A 98 -1.68 -8.29 0.10
C ARG A 98 -1.57 -9.82 0.20
N LYS A 99 -2.34 -10.42 1.10
CA LYS A 99 -2.38 -11.86 1.29
C LYS A 99 -2.82 -12.57 -0.01
N GLY A 100 -2.09 -13.62 -0.39
CA GLY A 100 -2.39 -14.43 -1.56
C GLY A 100 -1.80 -13.94 -2.89
N ILE A 101 -1.00 -12.87 -2.90
CA ILE A 101 -0.25 -12.48 -4.10
C ILE A 101 0.79 -13.55 -4.43
N ALA A 102 0.86 -13.92 -5.72
CA ALA A 102 1.82 -14.91 -6.23
C ALA A 102 3.19 -14.28 -6.50
N VAL A 103 3.80 -13.65 -5.50
CA VAL A 103 5.16 -13.09 -5.52
C VAL A 103 5.95 -13.70 -4.37
N THR A 104 7.15 -14.20 -4.67
CA THR A 104 8.08 -14.69 -3.64
C THR A 104 9.08 -13.58 -3.33
N PRO A 105 9.00 -12.90 -2.18
CA PRO A 105 9.86 -11.76 -1.89
C PRO A 105 11.34 -12.16 -1.81
N ARG A 106 12.21 -11.31 -2.37
CA ARG A 106 13.68 -11.43 -2.29
C ARG A 106 14.20 -10.33 -1.35
N LEU A 107 14.05 -10.54 -0.05
CA LEU A 107 14.32 -9.50 0.93
C LEU A 107 15.80 -9.47 1.34
N ASN A 108 16.32 -8.26 1.54
CA ASN A 108 17.60 -8.04 2.20
C ASN A 108 17.52 -8.42 3.69
N THR A 109 18.67 -8.73 4.28
CA THR A 109 18.76 -9.02 5.71
C THR A 109 18.23 -7.83 6.54
N GLY A 110 17.39 -8.12 7.53
CA GLY A 110 16.78 -7.12 8.40
C GLY A 110 15.46 -6.52 7.91
N VAL A 111 15.03 -6.82 6.69
CA VAL A 111 13.74 -6.37 6.17
C VAL A 111 12.61 -7.20 6.78
N SER A 112 11.67 -6.54 7.44
CA SER A 112 10.43 -7.16 7.94
C SER A 112 9.43 -7.36 6.81
N CYS A 113 8.64 -8.45 6.89
CA CYS A 113 7.62 -8.75 5.90
C CYS A 113 6.31 -9.05 6.59
N TYR A 114 5.28 -8.33 6.20
CA TYR A 114 3.92 -8.48 6.73
C TYR A 114 2.92 -8.69 5.60
N THR A 115 1.79 -9.27 5.95
CA THR A 115 0.66 -9.47 5.04
C THR A 115 -0.57 -8.71 5.51
N TYR A 116 -1.37 -8.25 4.55
CA TYR A 116 -2.64 -7.61 4.85
C TYR A 116 -3.79 -8.18 4.01
N SER A 117 -5.02 -7.98 4.47
CA SER A 117 -6.23 -8.48 3.82
C SER A 117 -7.44 -7.59 4.13
N ALA A 118 -8.41 -7.55 3.22
CA ALA A 118 -9.72 -6.94 3.45
C ALA A 118 -10.65 -7.79 4.34
N SER A 119 -10.23 -8.99 4.73
CA SER A 119 -11.00 -9.94 5.52
C SER A 119 -10.09 -10.66 6.49
N GLU A 120 -10.62 -11.65 7.20
CA GLU A 120 -9.85 -12.41 8.18
C GLU A 120 -8.54 -13.00 7.62
N GLY A 121 -7.48 -12.86 8.38
CA GLY A 121 -6.15 -13.42 8.11
C GLY A 121 -5.19 -12.39 7.51
N GLY A 122 -3.90 -12.69 7.70
CA GLY A 122 -2.81 -11.74 7.53
C GLY A 122 -2.48 -11.05 8.86
N ASP A 123 -1.34 -10.37 8.89
CA ASP A 123 -0.89 -9.63 10.08
C ASP A 123 -1.78 -8.41 10.34
N PHE A 124 -2.28 -7.80 9.27
CA PHE A 124 -3.24 -6.69 9.30
C PHE A 124 -4.48 -7.06 8.50
N HIS A 125 -5.67 -6.87 9.09
CA HIS A 125 -6.91 -7.21 8.40
C HIS A 125 -8.11 -6.44 8.93
N ALA A 126 -9.23 -6.52 8.21
CA ALA A 126 -10.51 -5.98 8.64
C ALA A 126 -11.41 -7.07 9.21
N GLU A 127 -12.10 -6.75 10.30
CA GLU A 127 -13.15 -7.55 10.91
C GLU A 127 -14.44 -6.75 11.07
N ASN A 128 -15.54 -7.42 11.38
CA ASN A 128 -16.83 -6.78 11.68
C ASN A 128 -17.27 -5.75 10.61
N ILE A 129 -17.05 -6.08 9.33
CA ILE A 129 -17.34 -5.18 8.22
C ILE A 129 -18.85 -4.96 8.09
N ARG A 130 -19.26 -3.68 8.10
CA ARG A 130 -20.62 -3.21 7.95
C ARG A 130 -20.70 -2.19 6.83
N ILE A 131 -21.54 -2.46 5.84
CA ILE A 131 -21.74 -1.58 4.67
C ILE A 131 -23.18 -1.05 4.73
N GLY A 132 -23.33 0.26 4.75
CA GLY A 132 -24.64 0.90 4.76
C GLY A 132 -24.54 2.42 4.88
N ASN A 133 -25.66 3.10 4.63
CA ASN A 133 -25.77 4.56 4.78
C ASN A 133 -24.69 5.38 4.05
N GLY A 134 -24.18 4.86 2.93
CA GLY A 134 -23.13 5.55 2.16
C GLY A 134 -21.71 5.39 2.71
N THR A 135 -21.50 4.56 3.74
CA THR A 135 -20.21 4.33 4.38
C THR A 135 -19.89 2.84 4.51
N ILE A 136 -18.63 2.55 4.79
CA ILE A 136 -18.15 1.25 5.26
C ILE A 136 -17.57 1.48 6.65
N VAL A 137 -17.94 0.63 7.61
CA VAL A 137 -17.36 0.62 8.95
C VAL A 137 -16.79 -0.76 9.20
N PHE A 138 -15.56 -0.83 9.74
CA PHE A 138 -14.89 -2.09 10.08
C PHE A 138 -13.98 -1.91 11.30
N ASP A 139 -13.60 -3.03 11.90
CA ASP A 139 -12.55 -3.06 12.92
C ASP A 139 -11.21 -3.36 12.22
N PHE A 140 -10.21 -2.51 12.42
CA PHE A 140 -8.85 -2.74 11.95
C PHE A 140 -8.08 -3.55 12.99
N VAL A 141 -7.61 -4.72 12.58
CA VAL A 141 -6.82 -5.64 13.41
C VAL A 141 -5.35 -5.58 12.98
N SER A 142 -4.47 -5.42 13.95
CA SER A 142 -3.02 -5.42 13.79
C SER A 142 -2.34 -6.29 14.85
N PRO A 143 -1.04 -6.62 14.71
CA PRO A 143 -0.28 -7.30 15.76
C PRO A 143 -0.30 -6.58 17.12
N ASP A 144 -0.46 -5.26 17.12
CA ASP A 144 -0.45 -4.43 18.32
C ASP A 144 -1.83 -4.25 18.97
N GLY A 145 -2.91 -4.68 18.28
CA GLY A 145 -4.26 -4.59 18.80
C GLY A 145 -5.32 -4.24 17.76
N VAL A 146 -6.47 -3.80 18.23
CA VAL A 146 -7.65 -3.55 17.39
C VAL A 146 -8.09 -2.10 17.51
N ILE A 147 -8.24 -1.42 16.37
CA ILE A 147 -8.90 -0.13 16.27
C ILE A 147 -10.33 -0.38 15.79
N LYS A 148 -11.30 -0.10 16.64
CA LYS A 148 -12.72 -0.35 16.35
C LYS A 148 -13.35 0.78 15.55
N ASP A 149 -14.39 0.41 14.79
CA ASP A 149 -15.31 1.34 14.14
C ASP A 149 -14.61 2.33 13.18
N VAL A 150 -13.60 1.86 12.45
CA VAL A 150 -12.96 2.64 11.39
C VAL A 150 -13.97 2.89 10.27
N GLU A 151 -14.22 4.15 9.96
CA GLU A 151 -15.19 4.55 8.94
C GLU A 151 -14.51 5.01 7.66
N LEU A 152 -14.95 4.46 6.53
CA LEU A 152 -14.58 4.89 5.18
C LEU A 152 -15.79 5.50 4.47
N GLY A 153 -15.64 6.73 3.97
CA GLY A 153 -16.72 7.51 3.37
C GLY A 153 -17.20 7.03 1.98
N VAL A 154 -16.55 6.07 1.34
CA VAL A 154 -16.92 5.56 0.02
C VAL A 154 -17.17 4.06 0.09
N PRO A 155 -18.42 3.59 -0.08
CA PRO A 155 -18.83 2.20 0.15
C PRO A 155 -18.47 1.26 -1.01
N VAL A 156 -17.22 1.25 -1.41
CA VAL A 156 -16.68 0.32 -2.41
C VAL A 156 -15.75 -0.67 -1.70
N LYS A 157 -16.00 -1.98 -1.89
CA LYS A 157 -15.29 -3.05 -1.15
C LYS A 157 -13.77 -2.97 -1.25
N VAL A 158 -13.23 -2.61 -2.43
CA VAL A 158 -11.78 -2.45 -2.61
C VAL A 158 -11.18 -1.38 -1.68
N ASN A 159 -11.97 -0.43 -1.20
CA ASN A 159 -11.52 0.58 -0.26
C ASN A 159 -11.24 0.03 1.13
N ILE A 160 -11.83 -1.11 1.52
CA ILE A 160 -11.46 -1.80 2.77
C ILE A 160 -10.01 -2.26 2.67
N GLU A 161 -9.67 -2.95 1.58
CA GLU A 161 -8.32 -3.44 1.33
C GLU A 161 -7.30 -2.29 1.27
N ASN A 162 -7.64 -1.22 0.55
CA ASN A 162 -6.82 0.00 0.49
C ASN A 162 -6.67 0.67 1.85
N GLY A 163 -7.75 0.70 2.65
CA GLY A 163 -7.76 1.27 3.99
C GLY A 163 -6.88 0.47 4.95
N VAL A 164 -7.01 -0.87 4.95
CA VAL A 164 -6.17 -1.76 5.77
C VAL A 164 -4.70 -1.58 5.41
N ALA A 165 -4.37 -1.57 4.10
CA ALA A 165 -2.99 -1.34 3.64
C ALA A 165 -2.43 0.03 4.01
N ALA A 166 -3.29 1.04 4.10
CA ALA A 166 -2.87 2.40 4.45
C ALA A 166 -2.70 2.62 5.96
N MET A 167 -3.39 1.82 6.78
CA MET A 167 -3.32 1.88 8.24
C MET A 167 -2.23 0.98 8.83
N ALA A 168 -1.83 -0.07 8.09
CA ALA A 168 -0.78 -0.99 8.46
C ALA A 168 0.61 -0.34 8.39
#